data_9d65a52bda9f7cb2eb20375260d87087
#
_entry.id   9d65a52bda9f7cb2eb20375260d87087
#
_cell.length_a   1.000
_cell.length_b   1.000
_cell.length_c   1.000
_cell.angle_alpha   90.00
_cell.angle_beta   90.00
_cell.angle_gamma   90.00
#
_symmetry.space_group_name_H-M   'P 1'
#
loop_
_entity.id
_entity.type
_entity.pdbx_description
1 polymer ?
#
loop_
_entity_poly.entity_id
_entity_poly.type
_entity_poly.pdbx_seq_one_letter_code
_entity_poly.pdbx_strand_id
1 'polypeptide(L)'
;MIRKLLSAFALLLICSLAFAQDPALLRPPKGAQTALVVFQDLECPKCRMDAPLEEQAAKAHKIPLVLHDFPLPLHKWSFNAAVIARYFDSQSKELGNQFRDYIFQHQPEITADNLQSFAQKFAADHKVELPFVIDPQGKFAAEVKADKLLGQKVGIQHTPTIYIVSTRNPQRPLVEVTDSSQLFQMIEAVQAE
;
A
#
# COMPACT_ATOMS: atom_id res chain seq x y z
N MET A 1 20.96 67.25 12.25
CA MET A 1 19.77 66.59 11.68
C MET A 1 20.18 65.16 11.31
N ILE A 2 19.95 64.22 12.19
CA ILE A 2 20.31 62.79 11.97
C ILE A 2 19.00 62.03 11.74
N ARG A 3 18.79 61.61 10.48
CA ARG A 3 17.64 60.74 10.10
C ARG A 3 18.01 59.31 10.45
N LYS A 4 17.33 58.76 11.44
CA LYS A 4 17.36 57.33 11.80
C LYS A 4 16.63 56.54 10.74
N LEU A 5 17.32 55.71 9.97
CA LEU A 5 16.75 54.66 9.12
C LEU A 5 16.44 53.45 10.00
N LEU A 6 15.17 53.21 10.21
CA LEU A 6 14.65 51.98 10.82
C LEU A 6 14.52 50.93 9.70
N SER A 7 15.47 50.00 9.66
CA SER A 7 15.34 48.79 8.83
C SER A 7 14.42 47.81 9.52
N ALA A 8 13.22 47.67 8.98
CA ALA A 8 12.29 46.62 9.38
C ALA A 8 12.73 45.29 8.78
N PHE A 9 13.31 44.43 9.62
CA PHE A 9 13.65 43.07 9.25
C PHE A 9 12.34 42.22 9.36
N ALA A 10 11.67 42.03 8.25
CA ALA A 10 10.49 41.14 8.19
C ALA A 10 10.98 39.71 8.26
N LEU A 11 10.85 39.08 9.44
CA LEU A 11 11.07 37.66 9.65
C LEU A 11 9.92 36.89 8.98
N LEU A 12 10.14 36.39 7.78
CA LEU A 12 9.23 35.43 7.13
C LEU A 12 9.30 34.11 7.89
N LEU A 13 8.34 33.90 8.78
CA LEU A 13 8.07 32.59 9.40
C LEU A 13 7.52 31.68 8.32
N ILE A 14 8.41 30.89 7.68
CA ILE A 14 7.99 29.78 6.82
C ILE A 14 7.45 28.71 7.75
N CYS A 15 6.14 28.73 7.96
CA CYS A 15 5.41 27.66 8.63
C CYS A 15 5.45 26.44 7.69
N SER A 16 6.44 25.58 7.87
CA SER A 16 6.44 24.25 7.23
C SER A 16 5.23 23.53 7.76
N LEU A 17 4.16 23.44 6.95
CA LEU A 17 3.05 22.54 7.18
C LEU A 17 3.62 21.11 7.06
N ALA A 18 4.17 20.58 8.14
CA ALA A 18 4.35 19.16 8.30
C ALA A 18 2.95 18.57 8.21
N PHE A 19 2.64 17.88 7.12
CA PHE A 19 1.47 17.02 7.05
C PHE A 19 1.65 15.98 8.14
N ALA A 20 1.08 16.22 9.31
CA ALA A 20 1.04 15.24 10.37
C ALA A 20 0.24 14.06 9.84
N GLN A 21 0.89 12.92 9.66
CA GLN A 21 0.22 11.65 9.40
C GLN A 21 -0.79 11.45 10.52
N ASP A 22 -2.07 11.27 10.19
CA ASP A 22 -3.07 10.96 11.20
C ASP A 22 -3.01 9.46 11.54
N PRO A 23 -2.41 9.08 12.68
CA PRO A 23 -2.25 7.67 13.05
C PRO A 23 -3.60 6.96 13.26
N ALA A 24 -4.69 7.73 13.39
CA ALA A 24 -6.03 7.18 13.55
C ALA A 24 -6.58 6.56 12.25
N LEU A 25 -6.00 6.90 11.09
CA LEU A 25 -6.42 6.38 9.78
C LEU A 25 -6.00 4.93 9.54
N LEU A 26 -4.90 4.50 10.15
CA LEU A 26 -4.38 3.14 10.02
C LEU A 26 -4.44 2.43 11.37
N ARG A 27 -5.16 1.30 11.42
CA ARG A 27 -5.30 0.49 12.64
C ARG A 27 -5.23 -0.99 12.31
N PRO A 28 -4.79 -1.82 13.26
CA PRO A 28 -4.90 -3.25 13.10
C PRO A 28 -6.36 -3.66 12.86
N PRO A 29 -6.63 -4.70 12.06
CA PRO A 29 -7.96 -5.27 11.92
C PRO A 29 -8.54 -5.72 13.26
N LYS A 30 -9.88 -5.79 13.33
CA LYS A 30 -10.58 -6.22 14.54
C LYS A 30 -10.06 -7.57 15.05
N GLY A 31 -9.65 -7.62 16.31
CA GLY A 31 -9.10 -8.80 16.97
C GLY A 31 -7.58 -8.91 16.91
N ALA A 32 -6.88 -8.06 16.15
CA ALA A 32 -5.42 -7.98 16.14
C ALA A 32 -4.95 -6.77 16.96
N GLN A 33 -3.84 -6.93 17.67
CA GLN A 33 -3.18 -5.82 18.38
C GLN A 33 -2.11 -5.15 17.49
N THR A 34 -1.54 -5.91 16.57
CA THR A 34 -0.49 -5.45 15.64
C THR A 34 -0.83 -5.97 14.24
N ALA A 35 -0.54 -5.19 13.21
CA ALA A 35 -0.66 -5.61 11.81
C ALA A 35 0.45 -4.97 10.97
N LEU A 36 0.78 -5.61 9.88
CA LEU A 36 1.59 -5.04 8.80
C LEU A 36 0.66 -4.43 7.76
N VAL A 37 0.78 -3.14 7.51
CA VAL A 37 -0.02 -2.41 6.51
C VAL A 37 0.91 -1.96 5.39
N VAL A 38 0.59 -2.35 4.17
CA VAL A 38 1.41 -2.06 2.99
C VAL A 38 0.58 -1.34 1.93
N PHE A 39 1.07 -0.18 1.51
CA PHE A 39 0.59 0.49 0.31
C PHE A 39 1.46 0.04 -0.87
N GLN A 40 0.88 -0.72 -1.77
CA GLN A 40 1.58 -1.37 -2.87
C GLN A 40 1.06 -0.94 -4.24
N ASP A 41 1.89 -1.17 -5.24
CA ASP A 41 1.57 -0.97 -6.65
C ASP A 41 2.05 -2.19 -7.44
N LEU A 42 1.16 -2.84 -8.16
CA LEU A 42 1.44 -4.09 -8.86
C LEU A 42 2.42 -3.94 -10.05
N GLU A 43 2.63 -2.71 -10.52
CA GLU A 43 3.64 -2.40 -11.55
C GLU A 43 4.98 -1.92 -10.94
N CYS A 44 5.05 -1.71 -9.63
CA CYS A 44 6.26 -1.24 -8.96
C CYS A 44 7.29 -2.38 -8.77
N PRO A 45 8.52 -2.26 -9.32
CA PRO A 45 9.55 -3.31 -9.15
C PRO A 45 9.96 -3.53 -7.70
N LYS A 46 9.98 -2.46 -6.89
CA LYS A 46 10.33 -2.59 -5.46
C LYS A 46 9.25 -3.33 -4.70
N CYS A 47 7.96 -3.12 -5.00
CA CYS A 47 6.87 -3.90 -4.41
C CYS A 47 7.02 -5.39 -4.72
N ARG A 48 7.33 -5.73 -5.97
CA ARG A 48 7.63 -7.12 -6.36
C ARG A 48 8.76 -7.74 -5.54
N MET A 49 9.80 -6.97 -5.25
CA MET A 49 10.95 -7.46 -4.48
C MET A 49 10.64 -7.66 -3.01
N ASP A 50 9.80 -6.79 -2.43
CA ASP A 50 9.52 -6.79 -1.00
C ASP A 50 8.33 -7.69 -0.61
N ALA A 51 7.38 -7.93 -1.49
CA ALA A 51 6.16 -8.70 -1.20
C ALA A 51 6.45 -10.07 -0.54
N PRO A 52 7.42 -10.90 -1.00
CA PRO A 52 7.71 -12.17 -0.33
C PRO A 52 8.23 -12.00 1.11
N LEU A 53 8.96 -10.92 1.39
CA LEU A 53 9.48 -10.62 2.72
C LEU A 53 8.36 -10.15 3.67
N GLU A 54 7.45 -9.33 3.16
CA GLU A 54 6.27 -8.84 3.88
C GLU A 54 5.37 -10.00 4.31
N GLU A 55 5.10 -10.94 3.41
CA GLU A 55 4.31 -12.15 3.70
C GLU A 55 5.00 -13.05 4.72
N GLN A 56 6.31 -13.30 4.54
CA GLN A 56 7.08 -14.11 5.46
C GLN A 56 7.11 -13.49 6.86
N ALA A 57 7.31 -12.18 6.95
CA ALA A 57 7.33 -11.47 8.23
C ALA A 57 5.96 -11.51 8.92
N ALA A 58 4.89 -11.21 8.20
CA ALA A 58 3.53 -11.27 8.74
C ALA A 58 3.18 -12.68 9.26
N LYS A 59 3.53 -13.72 8.50
CA LYS A 59 3.31 -15.12 8.88
C LYS A 59 4.15 -15.54 10.09
N ALA A 60 5.44 -15.21 10.11
CA ALA A 60 6.35 -15.57 11.21
C ALA A 60 5.91 -14.94 12.54
N HIS A 61 5.47 -13.68 12.52
CA HIS A 61 5.01 -12.96 13.69
C HIS A 61 3.51 -13.15 13.99
N LYS A 62 2.79 -13.93 13.17
CA LYS A 62 1.36 -14.23 13.31
C LYS A 62 0.51 -12.95 13.38
N ILE A 63 0.84 -11.97 12.57
CA ILE A 63 0.08 -10.71 12.44
C ILE A 63 -0.61 -10.64 11.09
N PRO A 64 -1.75 -9.93 10.98
CA PRO A 64 -2.38 -9.67 9.71
C PRO A 64 -1.47 -8.86 8.77
N LEU A 65 -1.42 -9.25 7.49
CA LEU A 65 -0.95 -8.42 6.39
C LEU A 65 -2.16 -7.73 5.75
N VAL A 66 -2.15 -6.42 5.74
CA VAL A 66 -3.20 -5.58 5.15
C VAL A 66 -2.62 -4.88 3.93
N LEU A 67 -3.13 -5.21 2.75
CA LEU A 67 -2.68 -4.63 1.48
C LEU A 67 -3.65 -3.55 1.02
N HIS A 68 -3.13 -2.35 0.76
CA HIS A 68 -3.81 -1.24 0.12
C HIS A 68 -3.24 -1.01 -1.27
N ASP A 69 -4.11 -0.92 -2.27
CA ASP A 69 -3.69 -0.66 -3.64
C ASP A 69 -3.43 0.85 -3.83
N PHE A 70 -2.19 1.19 -4.16
CA PHE A 70 -1.76 2.58 -4.38
C PHE A 70 -1.09 2.75 -5.74
N PRO A 71 -1.84 2.60 -6.86
CA PRO A 71 -1.31 2.72 -8.21
C PRO A 71 -0.76 4.13 -8.46
N LEU A 72 0.53 4.21 -8.82
CA LEU A 72 1.23 5.46 -9.11
C LEU A 72 0.86 5.98 -10.51
N PRO A 73 0.79 7.30 -10.71
CA PRO A 73 0.38 7.86 -12.02
C PRO A 73 1.31 7.51 -13.19
N LEU A 74 2.58 7.20 -12.90
CA LEU A 74 3.56 6.81 -13.91
C LEU A 74 3.41 5.35 -14.38
N HIS A 75 2.71 4.51 -13.61
CA HIS A 75 2.50 3.10 -13.88
C HIS A 75 1.22 2.91 -14.72
N LYS A 76 1.38 2.40 -15.94
CA LYS A 76 0.33 2.44 -16.96
C LYS A 76 -0.77 1.41 -16.76
N TRP A 77 -0.43 0.24 -16.21
CA TRP A 77 -1.36 -0.87 -16.05
C TRP A 77 -1.67 -1.23 -14.58
N SER A 78 -0.97 -0.62 -13.64
CA SER A 78 -1.10 -0.89 -12.21
C SER A 78 -2.54 -0.73 -11.70
N PHE A 79 -3.24 0.34 -12.07
CA PHE A 79 -4.63 0.55 -11.67
C PHE A 79 -5.55 -0.58 -12.14
N ASN A 80 -5.42 -0.99 -13.42
CA ASN A 80 -6.22 -2.07 -13.97
C ASN A 80 -5.88 -3.42 -13.32
N ALA A 81 -4.60 -3.68 -13.04
CA ALA A 81 -4.19 -4.88 -12.31
C ALA A 81 -4.79 -4.93 -10.91
N ALA A 82 -4.82 -3.80 -10.19
CA ALA A 82 -5.45 -3.70 -8.88
C ALA A 82 -6.97 -3.95 -8.96
N VAL A 83 -7.67 -3.42 -9.98
CA VAL A 83 -9.09 -3.68 -10.21
C VAL A 83 -9.34 -5.17 -10.44
N ILE A 84 -8.50 -5.84 -11.23
CA ILE A 84 -8.59 -7.29 -11.46
C ILE A 84 -8.32 -8.06 -10.17
N ALA A 85 -7.33 -7.65 -9.37
CA ALA A 85 -7.05 -8.26 -8.07
C ALA A 85 -8.26 -8.16 -7.12
N ARG A 86 -8.98 -7.02 -7.10
CA ARG A 86 -10.22 -6.86 -6.32
C ARG A 86 -11.34 -7.77 -6.81
N TYR A 87 -11.43 -8.02 -8.11
CA TYR A 87 -12.35 -9.03 -8.62
C TYR A 87 -12.05 -10.40 -8.01
N PHE A 88 -10.81 -10.86 -8.04
CA PHE A 88 -10.42 -12.14 -7.43
C PHE A 88 -10.58 -12.13 -5.90
N ASP A 89 -10.32 -11.01 -5.22
CA ASP A 89 -10.63 -10.82 -3.79
C ASP A 89 -12.11 -11.08 -3.48
N SER A 90 -13.01 -10.73 -4.40
CA SER A 90 -14.45 -10.95 -4.23
C SER A 90 -14.87 -12.42 -4.33
N GLN A 91 -14.04 -13.27 -4.94
CA GLN A 91 -14.21 -14.72 -4.95
C GLN A 91 -13.66 -15.34 -3.65
N SER A 92 -12.41 -15.01 -3.32
CA SER A 92 -11.80 -15.26 -2.01
C SER A 92 -10.55 -14.38 -1.84
N LYS A 93 -10.23 -14.01 -0.60
CA LYS A 93 -8.99 -13.26 -0.31
C LYS A 93 -7.73 -14.01 -0.71
N GLU A 94 -7.74 -15.32 -0.55
CA GLU A 94 -6.66 -16.20 -0.96
C GLU A 94 -6.41 -16.10 -2.47
N LEU A 95 -7.47 -16.18 -3.28
CA LEU A 95 -7.36 -16.08 -4.73
C LEU A 95 -6.86 -14.70 -5.18
N GLY A 96 -7.33 -13.63 -4.53
CA GLY A 96 -6.84 -12.28 -4.80
C GLY A 96 -5.35 -12.11 -4.48
N ASN A 97 -4.87 -12.71 -3.38
CA ASN A 97 -3.45 -12.71 -3.02
C ASN A 97 -2.64 -13.52 -4.05
N GLN A 98 -3.07 -14.73 -4.39
CA GLN A 98 -2.42 -15.54 -5.43
C GLN A 98 -2.35 -14.82 -6.79
N PHE A 99 -3.37 -14.02 -7.14
CA PHE A 99 -3.31 -13.20 -8.34
C PHE A 99 -2.24 -12.10 -8.23
N ARG A 100 -2.13 -11.42 -7.08
CA ARG A 100 -1.08 -10.40 -6.86
C ARG A 100 0.32 -11.01 -6.99
N ASP A 101 0.53 -12.18 -6.39
CA ASP A 101 1.79 -12.93 -6.50
C ASP A 101 2.10 -13.30 -7.95
N TYR A 102 1.10 -13.80 -8.67
CA TYR A 102 1.22 -14.13 -10.08
C TYR A 102 1.60 -12.90 -10.93
N ILE A 103 0.97 -11.75 -10.69
CA ILE A 103 1.31 -10.50 -11.36
C ILE A 103 2.75 -10.08 -11.02
N PHE A 104 3.18 -10.16 -9.78
CA PHE A 104 4.55 -9.85 -9.39
C PHE A 104 5.56 -10.80 -10.05
N GLN A 105 5.28 -12.09 -10.13
CA GLN A 105 6.15 -13.07 -10.81
C GLN A 105 6.34 -12.75 -12.29
N HIS A 106 5.29 -12.31 -12.96
CA HIS A 106 5.28 -12.00 -14.39
C HIS A 106 5.47 -10.51 -14.72
N GLN A 107 5.68 -9.66 -13.71
CA GLN A 107 5.72 -8.21 -13.86
C GLN A 107 6.60 -7.71 -15.02
N PRO A 108 7.81 -8.28 -15.28
CA PRO A 108 8.65 -7.83 -16.39
C PRO A 108 8.07 -8.12 -17.78
N GLU A 109 7.10 -9.04 -17.88
CA GLU A 109 6.49 -9.46 -19.14
C GLU A 109 5.17 -8.73 -19.42
N ILE A 110 4.59 -8.09 -18.36
CA ILE A 110 3.27 -7.45 -18.43
C ILE A 110 3.37 -6.05 -19.00
N THR A 111 2.44 -5.75 -19.87
CA THR A 111 2.20 -4.42 -20.46
C THR A 111 0.72 -4.06 -20.34
N ALA A 112 0.37 -2.81 -20.61
CA ALA A 112 -1.03 -2.40 -20.63
C ALA A 112 -1.87 -3.21 -21.66
N ASP A 113 -1.26 -3.65 -22.75
CA ASP A 113 -1.95 -4.35 -23.85
C ASP A 113 -2.16 -5.84 -23.55
N ASN A 114 -1.29 -6.47 -22.73
CA ASN A 114 -1.35 -7.91 -22.49
C ASN A 114 -1.83 -8.30 -21.08
N LEU A 115 -2.02 -7.35 -20.15
CA LEU A 115 -2.47 -7.61 -18.79
C LEU A 115 -3.73 -8.49 -18.73
N GLN A 116 -4.70 -8.24 -19.62
CA GLN A 116 -5.93 -9.03 -19.69
C GLN A 116 -5.65 -10.51 -20.01
N SER A 117 -4.67 -10.78 -20.88
CA SER A 117 -4.28 -12.15 -21.21
C SER A 117 -3.65 -12.89 -20.03
N PHE A 118 -2.83 -12.20 -19.22
CA PHE A 118 -2.31 -12.76 -17.97
C PHE A 118 -3.41 -13.07 -16.97
N ALA A 119 -4.39 -12.16 -16.83
CA ALA A 119 -5.53 -12.37 -15.95
C ALA A 119 -6.41 -13.55 -16.41
N GLN A 120 -6.64 -13.70 -17.72
CA GLN A 120 -7.38 -14.84 -18.29
C GLN A 120 -6.63 -16.15 -18.06
N LYS A 121 -5.30 -16.16 -18.26
CA LYS A 121 -4.50 -17.36 -17.98
C LYS A 121 -4.56 -17.75 -16.51
N PHE A 122 -4.39 -16.80 -15.59
CA PHE A 122 -4.51 -17.06 -14.15
C PHE A 122 -5.89 -17.64 -13.80
N ALA A 123 -6.96 -17.04 -14.33
CA ALA A 123 -8.33 -17.51 -14.10
C ALA A 123 -8.53 -18.95 -14.58
N ALA A 124 -8.04 -19.28 -15.78
CA ALA A 124 -8.11 -20.63 -16.35
C ALA A 124 -7.33 -21.64 -15.50
N ASP A 125 -6.11 -21.32 -15.07
CA ASP A 125 -5.27 -22.17 -14.24
C ASP A 125 -5.92 -22.46 -12.87
N HIS A 126 -6.70 -21.51 -12.33
CA HIS A 126 -7.42 -21.65 -11.06
C HIS A 126 -8.87 -22.09 -11.22
N LYS A 127 -9.33 -22.36 -12.45
CA LYS A 127 -10.69 -22.83 -12.78
C LYS A 127 -11.79 -21.87 -12.27
N VAL A 128 -11.53 -20.57 -12.36
CA VAL A 128 -12.48 -19.50 -12.04
C VAL A 128 -12.86 -18.77 -13.31
N GLU A 129 -14.12 -18.30 -13.36
CA GLU A 129 -14.57 -17.48 -14.47
C GLU A 129 -13.96 -16.08 -14.37
N LEU A 130 -13.52 -15.51 -15.49
CA LEU A 130 -13.16 -14.12 -15.62
C LEU A 130 -14.04 -13.48 -16.70
N PRO A 131 -14.97 -12.60 -16.36
CA PRO A 131 -15.85 -11.98 -17.34
C PRO A 131 -15.08 -11.05 -18.26
N PHE A 132 -15.57 -10.88 -19.49
CA PHE A 132 -14.94 -9.96 -20.47
C PHE A 132 -14.87 -8.51 -19.92
N VAL A 133 -15.92 -8.05 -19.25
CA VAL A 133 -15.95 -6.77 -18.53
C VAL A 133 -15.92 -7.10 -17.04
N ILE A 134 -14.77 -6.89 -16.40
CA ILE A 134 -14.51 -7.30 -15.02
C ILE A 134 -15.27 -6.45 -14.00
N ASP A 135 -15.41 -5.17 -14.26
CA ASP A 135 -16.01 -4.20 -13.32
C ASP A 135 -17.05 -3.31 -14.02
N PRO A 136 -18.18 -3.88 -14.50
CA PRO A 136 -19.17 -3.12 -15.27
C PRO A 136 -19.87 -2.02 -14.45
N GLN A 137 -19.83 -2.12 -13.12
CA GLN A 137 -20.47 -1.17 -12.21
C GLN A 137 -19.46 -0.22 -11.55
N GLY A 138 -18.17 -0.39 -11.80
CA GLY A 138 -17.11 0.43 -11.21
C GLY A 138 -16.87 0.18 -9.71
N LYS A 139 -17.37 -0.94 -9.16
CA LYS A 139 -17.24 -1.29 -7.73
C LYS A 139 -15.78 -1.47 -7.34
N PHE A 140 -15.04 -2.32 -8.05
CA PHE A 140 -13.65 -2.62 -7.74
C PHE A 140 -12.74 -1.42 -8.01
N ALA A 141 -13.02 -0.65 -9.06
CA ALA A 141 -12.35 0.61 -9.32
C ALA A 141 -12.59 1.63 -8.20
N ALA A 142 -13.77 1.66 -7.59
CA ALA A 142 -14.06 2.51 -6.44
C ALA A 142 -13.27 2.07 -5.19
N GLU A 143 -13.11 0.77 -4.95
CA GLU A 143 -12.30 0.22 -3.86
C GLU A 143 -10.81 0.62 -4.00
N VAL A 144 -10.22 0.47 -5.20
CA VAL A 144 -8.85 0.91 -5.48
C VAL A 144 -8.68 2.41 -5.29
N LYS A 145 -9.67 3.22 -5.74
CA LYS A 145 -9.65 4.67 -5.52
C LYS A 145 -9.76 5.03 -4.04
N ALA A 146 -10.53 4.27 -3.25
CA ALA A 146 -10.66 4.47 -1.82
C ALA A 146 -9.32 4.21 -1.10
N ASP A 147 -8.61 3.14 -1.45
CA ASP A 147 -7.27 2.86 -0.92
C ASP A 147 -6.27 3.96 -1.29
N LYS A 148 -6.28 4.39 -2.56
CA LYS A 148 -5.45 5.50 -3.00
C LYS A 148 -5.74 6.79 -2.24
N LEU A 149 -7.01 7.09 -2.01
CA LEU A 149 -7.42 8.26 -1.22
C LEU A 149 -6.98 8.14 0.24
N LEU A 150 -7.07 6.94 0.83
CA LEU A 150 -6.54 6.67 2.17
C LEU A 150 -5.04 6.93 2.21
N GLY A 151 -4.27 6.38 1.26
CA GLY A 151 -2.84 6.61 1.15
C GLY A 151 -2.49 8.09 1.02
N GLN A 152 -3.23 8.86 0.20
CA GLN A 152 -3.04 10.30 0.08
C GLN A 152 -3.27 11.03 1.42
N LYS A 153 -4.29 10.64 2.19
CA LYS A 153 -4.56 11.21 3.53
C LYS A 153 -3.48 10.85 4.54
N VAL A 154 -2.90 9.68 4.43
CA VAL A 154 -1.76 9.24 5.26
C VAL A 154 -0.44 9.90 4.82
N GLY A 155 -0.39 10.46 3.62
CA GLY A 155 0.79 11.14 3.09
C GLY A 155 1.73 10.25 2.30
N ILE A 156 1.23 9.13 1.74
CA ILE A 156 2.03 8.21 0.92
C ILE A 156 2.58 8.92 -0.32
N GLN A 157 3.89 8.83 -0.56
CA GLN A 157 4.58 9.45 -1.67
C GLN A 157 5.20 8.43 -2.64
N HIS A 158 5.40 7.20 -2.20
CA HIS A 158 6.05 6.12 -2.97
C HIS A 158 5.47 4.75 -2.62
N THR A 159 5.81 3.74 -3.41
CA THR A 159 5.48 2.33 -3.15
C THR A 159 6.73 1.45 -3.23
N PRO A 160 6.83 0.41 -2.40
CA PRO A 160 5.94 0.16 -1.27
C PRO A 160 6.14 1.20 -0.17
N THR A 161 5.09 1.53 0.57
CA THR A 161 5.20 2.15 1.89
C THR A 161 4.66 1.17 2.90
N ILE A 162 5.47 0.82 3.89
CA ILE A 162 5.21 -0.26 4.84
C ILE A 162 5.08 0.33 6.25
N TYR A 163 3.98 0.04 6.93
CA TYR A 163 3.75 0.44 8.31
C TYR A 163 3.50 -0.77 9.20
N ILE A 164 4.13 -0.78 10.36
CA ILE A 164 3.71 -1.62 11.48
C ILE A 164 2.75 -0.78 12.31
N VAL A 165 1.49 -1.20 12.38
CA VAL A 165 0.45 -0.54 13.17
C VAL A 165 0.18 -1.34 14.43
N SER A 166 0.05 -0.66 15.59
CA SER A 166 -0.14 -1.34 16.87
C SER A 166 -1.05 -0.53 17.80
N THR A 167 -1.87 -1.25 18.56
CA THR A 167 -2.65 -0.67 19.67
C THR A 167 -1.96 -0.84 21.03
N ARG A 168 -0.80 -1.51 21.07
CA ARG A 168 -0.06 -1.79 22.32
C ARG A 168 0.52 -0.52 22.92
N ASN A 169 1.10 0.34 22.10
CA ASN A 169 1.65 1.61 22.53
C ASN A 169 0.87 2.78 21.89
N PRO A 170 -0.06 3.41 22.61
CA PRO A 170 -0.83 4.55 22.10
C PRO A 170 0.02 5.78 21.74
N GLN A 171 1.24 5.89 22.27
CA GLN A 171 2.17 6.98 21.95
C GLN A 171 2.90 6.74 20.63
N ARG A 172 2.91 5.50 20.15
CA ARG A 172 3.59 5.10 18.91
C ARG A 172 2.72 4.09 18.14
N PRO A 173 1.51 4.46 17.72
CA PRO A 173 0.57 3.55 17.08
C PRO A 173 0.97 3.15 15.66
N LEU A 174 1.93 3.86 15.07
CA LEU A 174 2.37 3.73 13.67
C LEU A 174 3.90 3.81 13.60
N VAL A 175 4.53 2.82 12.98
CA VAL A 175 5.97 2.77 12.71
C VAL A 175 6.19 2.51 11.24
N GLU A 176 6.81 3.45 10.53
CA GLU A 176 7.18 3.26 9.14
C GLU A 176 8.45 2.42 9.03
N VAL A 177 8.45 1.45 8.13
CA VAL A 177 9.61 0.62 7.80
C VAL A 177 10.26 1.19 6.56
N THR A 178 11.33 1.94 6.75
CA THR A 178 12.08 2.58 5.65
C THR A 178 13.12 1.65 5.01
N ASP A 179 13.51 0.59 5.72
CA ASP A 179 14.41 -0.46 5.24
C ASP A 179 13.74 -1.82 5.45
N SER A 180 13.27 -2.42 4.36
CA SER A 180 12.58 -3.72 4.41
C SER A 180 13.44 -4.86 4.97
N SER A 181 14.78 -4.75 4.94
CA SER A 181 15.67 -5.75 5.55
C SER A 181 15.54 -5.82 7.07
N GLN A 182 15.05 -4.76 7.71
CA GLN A 182 14.84 -4.68 9.16
C GLN A 182 13.43 -5.08 9.61
N LEU A 183 12.56 -5.48 8.67
CA LEU A 183 11.14 -5.68 8.90
C LEU A 183 10.86 -6.64 10.08
N PHE A 184 11.53 -7.79 10.12
CA PHE A 184 11.34 -8.77 11.21
C PHE A 184 11.69 -8.17 12.57
N GLN A 185 12.87 -7.58 12.68
CA GLN A 185 13.34 -6.97 13.93
C GLN A 185 12.41 -5.83 14.40
N MET A 186 11.92 -5.02 13.47
CA MET A 186 11.00 -3.92 13.80
C MET A 186 9.64 -4.43 14.27
N ILE A 187 9.11 -5.52 13.70
CA ILE A 187 7.88 -6.15 14.17
C ILE A 187 8.07 -6.69 15.59
N GLU A 188 9.19 -7.38 15.85
CA GLU A 188 9.52 -7.88 17.21
C GLU A 188 9.56 -6.75 18.23
N ALA A 189 10.23 -5.65 17.90
CA ALA A 189 10.33 -4.48 18.78
C ALA A 189 8.95 -3.89 19.11
N VAL A 190 8.07 -3.75 18.11
CA VAL A 190 6.70 -3.23 18.32
C VAL A 190 5.83 -4.21 19.10
N GLN A 191 6.03 -5.52 18.92
CA GLN A 191 5.28 -6.53 19.68
C GLN A 191 5.72 -6.64 21.14
N ALA A 192 6.95 -6.21 21.46
CA ALA A 192 7.50 -6.21 22.81
C ALA A 192 7.07 -5.00 23.68
N GLU A 193 6.50 -3.95 23.05
CA GLU A 193 5.95 -2.77 23.73
C GLU A 193 4.61 -3.12 24.43
#